data_6636fac44e1c85943ba5545b3173e3b0
#
_entry.id   6636fac44e1c85943ba5545b3173e3b0
#
_cell.length_a   1.000
_cell.length_b   1.000
_cell.length_c   1.000
_cell.angle_alpha   90.00
_cell.angle_beta   90.00
_cell.angle_gamma   90.00
#
_symmetry.space_group_name_H-M   'P 1'
#
loop_
_entity.id
_entity.type
_entity.pdbx_description
1 polymer ?
#
loop_
_entity_poly.entity_id
_entity_poly.type
_entity_poly.pdbx_seq_one_letter_code
_entity_poly.pdbx_strand_id
1 'polypeptide(L)'
;MDRFMFNLIVPNPGLDELMQIVDMTQKTMAEVADAACSGEQLLEMRATASQIPVANEVMRYAMTLCSATHADSECASEAAKKYVRLGASPRAGQALISAAKVRALMQGRYNVAYSDVNALALPVLRHRMKLNFEAIADRVPADDIVRMIVAEVSKRFDVDGTVASVDTKESTAEGKKKRGFGKKTS
;
A
#
# COMPACT_ATOMS: atom_id res chain seq x y z
N MET A 1 -5.90 5.65 15.30
CA MET A 1 -5.59 4.84 14.10
C MET A 1 -4.10 4.50 13.95
N ASP A 2 -3.18 5.16 14.61
CA ASP A 2 -1.72 4.94 14.50
C ASP A 2 -1.23 3.50 14.82
N ARG A 3 -2.03 2.72 15.54
CA ARG A 3 -1.71 1.32 15.91
C ARG A 3 -1.94 0.29 14.79
N PHE A 4 -2.71 0.63 13.76
CA PHE A 4 -2.93 -0.25 12.61
C PHE A 4 -1.75 -0.16 11.64
N MET A 5 -1.28 -1.31 11.13
CA MET A 5 -0.12 -1.34 10.24
C MET A 5 -0.43 -0.69 8.90
N PHE A 6 -1.55 -1.01 8.29
CA PHE A 6 -1.97 -0.53 6.98
C PHE A 6 -3.34 0.13 7.02
N ASN A 7 -3.54 1.08 6.13
CA ASN A 7 -4.83 1.58 5.71
C ASN A 7 -4.97 1.33 4.21
N LEU A 8 -5.87 0.42 3.85
CA LEU A 8 -6.17 0.06 2.47
C LEU A 8 -7.45 0.76 2.03
N ILE A 9 -7.45 1.29 0.82
CA ILE A 9 -8.64 1.86 0.20
C ILE A 9 -9.30 0.76 -0.62
N VAL A 10 -10.52 0.37 -0.23
CA VAL A 10 -11.34 -0.55 -0.99
C VAL A 10 -12.39 0.29 -1.73
N PRO A 11 -12.38 0.33 -3.07
CA PRO A 11 -13.39 1.05 -3.83
C PRO A 11 -14.77 0.40 -3.66
N ASN A 12 -15.81 1.18 -3.89
CA ASN A 12 -17.15 0.62 -3.94
C ASN A 12 -17.27 -0.32 -5.16
N PRO A 13 -17.93 -1.47 -5.00
CA PRO A 13 -18.16 -2.40 -6.12
C PRO A 13 -19.01 -1.75 -7.21
N GLY A 14 -18.73 -2.11 -8.46
CA GLY A 14 -19.54 -1.73 -9.60
C GLY A 14 -20.91 -2.41 -9.61
N LEU A 15 -21.81 -2.01 -10.52
CA LEU A 15 -23.16 -2.57 -10.58
C LEU A 15 -23.17 -4.09 -10.78
N ASP A 16 -22.32 -4.60 -11.67
CA ASP A 16 -22.23 -6.03 -11.97
C ASP A 16 -21.69 -6.82 -10.77
N GLU A 17 -20.73 -6.27 -10.02
CA GLU A 17 -20.21 -6.86 -8.80
C GLU A 17 -21.26 -6.86 -7.69
N LEU A 18 -22.05 -5.77 -7.57
CA LEU A 18 -23.16 -5.71 -6.62
C LEU A 18 -24.21 -6.77 -6.93
N MET A 19 -24.54 -6.99 -8.22
CA MET A 19 -25.46 -8.05 -8.63
C MET A 19 -24.91 -9.44 -8.26
N GLN A 20 -23.62 -9.69 -8.45
CA GLN A 20 -22.97 -10.94 -8.03
C GLN A 20 -23.03 -11.14 -6.51
N ILE A 21 -22.76 -10.10 -5.73
CA ILE A 21 -22.82 -10.14 -4.25
C ILE A 21 -24.24 -10.52 -3.80
N VAL A 22 -25.28 -9.91 -4.41
CA VAL A 22 -26.67 -10.23 -4.07
C VAL A 22 -27.00 -11.67 -4.46
N ASP A 23 -26.61 -12.13 -5.64
CA ASP A 23 -26.84 -13.51 -6.10
C ASP A 23 -26.16 -14.55 -5.16
N MET A 24 -24.91 -14.27 -4.74
CA MET A 24 -24.18 -15.11 -3.78
C MET A 24 -24.86 -15.16 -2.40
N THR A 25 -25.39 -14.04 -1.92
CA THR A 25 -26.05 -13.97 -0.60
C THR A 25 -27.45 -14.60 -0.60
N GLN A 26 -28.12 -14.68 -1.76
CA GLN A 26 -29.41 -15.37 -1.92
C GLN A 26 -29.25 -16.90 -2.02
N LYS A 27 -28.09 -17.40 -2.41
CA LYS A 27 -27.78 -18.84 -2.44
C LYS A 27 -27.40 -19.30 -1.03
N THR A 28 -28.14 -20.23 -0.48
CA THR A 28 -28.17 -20.64 0.94
C THR A 28 -26.88 -21.32 1.45
N MET A 29 -25.84 -21.47 0.65
CA MET A 29 -24.57 -22.08 1.09
C MET A 29 -23.40 -21.15 0.75
N ALA A 30 -22.91 -20.43 1.76
CA ALA A 30 -21.58 -19.86 1.68
C ALA A 30 -20.56 -21.02 1.70
N GLU A 31 -19.79 -21.17 0.64
CA GLU A 31 -18.63 -22.07 0.66
C GLU A 31 -17.66 -21.56 1.74
N VAL A 32 -17.42 -22.40 2.74
CA VAL A 32 -16.41 -22.10 3.77
C VAL A 32 -15.04 -22.36 3.14
N ALA A 33 -14.20 -21.34 3.05
CA ALA A 33 -12.86 -21.50 2.54
C ALA A 33 -12.03 -22.41 3.45
N ASP A 34 -11.27 -23.33 2.85
CA ASP A 34 -10.31 -24.16 3.57
C ASP A 34 -9.17 -23.32 4.15
N ALA A 35 -8.62 -23.79 5.28
CA ALA A 35 -7.48 -23.10 5.90
C ALA A 35 -6.25 -23.17 5.00
N ALA A 36 -5.71 -22.01 4.58
CA ALA A 36 -4.54 -21.92 3.72
C ALA A 36 -3.23 -22.28 4.47
N CYS A 37 -3.17 -22.07 5.79
CA CYS A 37 -2.03 -22.45 6.63
C CYS A 37 -2.48 -22.62 8.08
N SER A 38 -1.64 -23.32 8.87
CA SER A 38 -1.84 -23.43 10.32
C SER A 38 -1.35 -22.19 11.07
N GLY A 39 -1.81 -21.99 12.31
CA GLY A 39 -1.30 -20.94 13.18
C GLY A 39 0.21 -21.07 13.46
N GLU A 40 0.71 -22.31 13.55
CA GLU A 40 2.13 -22.61 13.77
C GLU A 40 2.98 -22.17 12.58
N GLN A 41 2.55 -22.49 11.35
CA GLN A 41 3.19 -22.02 10.12
C GLN A 41 3.22 -20.49 10.02
N LEU A 42 2.14 -19.81 10.45
CA LEU A 42 2.10 -18.35 10.47
C LEU A 42 3.13 -17.75 11.44
N LEU A 43 3.33 -18.38 12.60
CA LEU A 43 4.36 -17.96 13.55
C LEU A 43 5.79 -18.18 13.01
N GLU A 44 6.04 -19.28 12.32
CA GLU A 44 7.31 -19.54 11.63
C GLU A 44 7.59 -18.52 10.52
N MET A 45 6.60 -18.21 9.68
CA MET A 45 6.71 -17.16 8.67
C MET A 45 7.06 -15.81 9.29
N ARG A 46 6.43 -15.45 10.40
CA ARG A 46 6.73 -14.22 11.15
C ARG A 46 8.15 -14.22 11.72
N ALA A 47 8.59 -15.33 12.29
CA ALA A 47 9.96 -15.47 12.80
C ALA A 47 10.98 -15.31 11.68
N THR A 48 10.77 -15.96 10.55
CA THR A 48 11.60 -15.86 9.34
C THR A 48 11.69 -14.43 8.83
N ALA A 49 10.55 -13.76 8.69
CA ALA A 49 10.51 -12.37 8.24
C ALA A 49 11.27 -11.43 9.18
N SER A 50 11.26 -11.68 10.49
CA SER A 50 11.97 -10.85 11.45
C SER A 50 13.50 -10.89 11.27
N GLN A 51 14.05 -12.01 10.74
CA GLN A 51 15.48 -12.22 10.54
C GLN A 51 16.04 -11.55 9.28
N ILE A 52 15.17 -11.05 8.38
CA ILE A 52 15.63 -10.38 7.16
C ILE A 52 16.45 -9.15 7.51
N PRO A 53 17.72 -9.06 7.03
CA PRO A 53 18.57 -7.92 7.28
C PRO A 53 18.08 -6.67 6.52
N VAL A 54 18.32 -5.51 7.14
CA VAL A 54 18.07 -4.20 6.55
C VAL A 54 19.38 -3.42 6.58
N ALA A 55 19.86 -3.01 5.44
CA ALA A 55 21.05 -2.16 5.34
C ALA A 55 20.80 -0.83 6.06
N ASN A 56 21.84 -0.28 6.70
CA ASN A 56 21.75 0.96 7.45
C ASN A 56 21.24 2.13 6.59
N GLU A 57 21.60 2.15 5.31
CA GLU A 57 21.15 3.17 4.35
C GLU A 57 19.64 3.09 4.10
N VAL A 58 19.10 1.88 3.92
CA VAL A 58 17.64 1.66 3.76
C VAL A 58 16.90 2.00 5.04
N MET A 59 17.47 1.66 6.20
CA MET A 59 16.92 2.04 7.50
C MET A 59 16.88 3.55 7.63
N ARG A 60 17.97 4.24 7.31
CA ARG A 60 18.06 5.71 7.33
C ARG A 60 17.04 6.33 6.40
N TYR A 61 16.89 5.79 5.20
CA TYR A 61 15.89 6.24 4.23
C TYR A 61 14.46 6.16 4.80
N ALA A 62 14.07 5.02 5.35
CA ALA A 62 12.75 4.82 5.93
C ALA A 62 12.49 5.79 7.12
N MET A 63 13.50 6.02 7.97
CA MET A 63 13.38 6.98 9.07
C MET A 63 13.33 8.42 8.56
N THR A 64 14.08 8.76 7.51
CA THR A 64 14.00 10.08 6.86
C THR A 64 12.63 10.32 6.25
N LEU A 65 12.01 9.31 5.63
CA LEU A 65 10.61 9.42 5.16
C LEU A 65 9.65 9.76 6.30
N CYS A 66 9.77 9.10 7.43
CA CYS A 66 8.94 9.41 8.60
C CYS A 66 9.20 10.82 9.13
N SER A 67 10.46 11.21 9.27
CA SER A 67 10.87 12.53 9.75
C SER A 67 10.42 13.64 8.78
N ALA A 68 10.46 13.38 7.47
CA ALA A 68 10.05 14.32 6.43
C ALA A 68 8.54 14.63 6.44
N THR A 69 7.73 13.84 7.16
CA THR A 69 6.31 14.14 7.37
C THR A 69 6.04 15.22 8.43
N HIS A 70 7.04 15.58 9.23
CA HIS A 70 6.94 16.60 10.26
C HIS A 70 7.38 17.96 9.71
N ALA A 71 6.53 18.96 9.79
CA ALA A 71 6.78 20.30 9.25
C ALA A 71 7.94 21.05 9.95
N ASP A 72 8.18 20.72 11.20
CA ASP A 72 9.21 21.32 12.08
C ASP A 72 10.53 20.52 12.12
N SER A 73 10.61 19.41 11.38
CA SER A 73 11.82 18.58 11.31
C SER A 73 12.88 19.21 10.41
N GLU A 74 14.16 18.98 10.73
CA GLU A 74 15.29 19.31 9.85
C GLU A 74 15.20 18.60 8.49
N CYS A 75 14.56 17.42 8.46
CA CYS A 75 14.32 16.65 7.26
C CYS A 75 12.98 16.98 6.57
N ALA A 76 12.23 17.98 7.07
CA ALA A 76 10.91 18.31 6.57
C ALA A 76 10.88 18.44 5.04
N SER A 77 9.87 17.85 4.42
CA SER A 77 9.58 18.08 3.00
C SER A 77 8.79 19.38 2.82
N GLU A 78 8.87 19.99 1.64
CA GLU A 78 8.08 21.18 1.34
C GLU A 78 6.58 20.87 1.39
N ALA A 79 6.18 19.67 0.95
CA ALA A 79 4.80 19.22 1.07
C ALA A 79 4.34 19.10 2.53
N ALA A 80 5.20 18.62 3.43
CA ALA A 80 4.88 18.52 4.85
C ALA A 80 4.76 19.90 5.51
N LYS A 81 5.68 20.83 5.22
CA LYS A 81 5.63 22.21 5.72
C LYS A 81 4.33 22.90 5.33
N LYS A 82 3.86 22.67 4.09
CA LYS A 82 2.67 23.31 3.57
C LYS A 82 1.37 22.65 4.04
N TYR A 83 1.31 21.31 4.10
CA TYR A 83 0.05 20.58 4.19
C TYR A 83 -0.12 19.73 5.44
N VAL A 84 0.93 19.46 6.21
CA VAL A 84 0.85 18.56 7.36
C VAL A 84 0.85 19.35 8.67
N ARG A 85 -0.17 19.10 9.51
CA ARG A 85 -0.24 19.63 10.86
C ARG A 85 0.48 18.75 11.88
N LEU A 86 0.39 17.43 11.71
CA LEU A 86 1.02 16.46 12.60
C LEU A 86 1.57 15.31 11.74
N GLY A 87 2.87 15.10 11.79
CA GLY A 87 3.56 14.04 11.08
C GLY A 87 3.35 12.66 11.67
N ALA A 88 3.89 11.66 11.00
CA ALA A 88 3.76 10.26 11.37
C ALA A 88 4.65 9.93 12.58
N SER A 89 4.11 9.20 13.56
CA SER A 89 4.85 8.79 14.76
C SER A 89 5.97 7.78 14.44
N PRO A 90 6.92 7.52 15.35
CA PRO A 90 7.97 6.51 15.16
C PRO A 90 7.44 5.10 14.82
N ARG A 91 6.17 4.80 15.17
CA ARG A 91 5.50 3.56 14.77
C ARG A 91 5.39 3.41 13.26
N ALA A 92 5.35 4.51 12.52
CA ALA A 92 5.34 4.46 11.07
C ALA A 92 6.63 3.85 10.52
N GLY A 93 7.78 4.24 11.06
CA GLY A 93 9.08 3.66 10.70
C GLY A 93 9.16 2.18 11.01
N GLN A 94 8.68 1.78 12.20
CA GLN A 94 8.61 0.36 12.58
C GLN A 94 7.71 -0.43 11.61
N ALA A 95 6.55 0.12 11.24
CA ALA A 95 5.63 -0.51 10.31
C ALA A 95 6.23 -0.62 8.90
N LEU A 96 6.89 0.44 8.40
CA LEU A 96 7.57 0.44 7.11
C LEU A 96 8.61 -0.67 7.03
N ILE A 97 9.52 -0.73 8.02
CA ILE A 97 10.59 -1.73 8.03
C ILE A 97 10.04 -3.15 8.18
N SER A 98 9.09 -3.37 9.09
CA SER A 98 8.50 -4.70 9.29
C SER A 98 7.79 -5.20 8.04
N ALA A 99 7.02 -4.35 7.39
CA ALA A 99 6.32 -4.70 6.15
C ALA A 99 7.28 -4.86 4.95
N ALA A 100 8.34 -4.04 4.87
CA ALA A 100 9.34 -4.13 3.82
C ALA A 100 10.12 -5.46 3.86
N LYS A 101 10.40 -6.00 5.06
CA LYS A 101 11.00 -7.32 5.23
C LYS A 101 10.11 -8.42 4.62
N VAL A 102 8.82 -8.40 4.92
CA VAL A 102 7.85 -9.36 4.37
C VAL A 102 7.75 -9.21 2.86
N ARG A 103 7.69 -7.96 2.34
CA ARG A 103 7.64 -7.71 0.90
C ARG A 103 8.89 -8.25 0.18
N ALA A 104 10.07 -8.04 0.74
CA ALA A 104 11.31 -8.58 0.17
C ALA A 104 11.26 -10.11 0.06
N LEU A 105 10.81 -10.80 1.11
CA LEU A 105 10.62 -12.26 1.10
C LEU A 105 9.61 -12.71 0.04
N MET A 106 8.46 -12.04 -0.05
CA MET A 106 7.45 -12.37 -1.06
C MET A 106 7.98 -12.21 -2.49
N GLN A 107 9.02 -11.42 -2.69
CA GLN A 107 9.71 -11.26 -3.97
C GLN A 107 10.98 -12.15 -4.10
N GLY A 108 11.16 -13.10 -3.20
CA GLY A 108 12.29 -14.03 -3.22
C GLY A 108 13.64 -13.39 -2.85
N ARG A 109 13.64 -12.22 -2.20
CA ARG A 109 14.84 -11.51 -1.78
C ARG A 109 15.07 -11.63 -0.28
N TYR A 110 16.33 -11.76 0.11
CA TYR A 110 16.76 -11.89 1.51
C TYR A 110 17.33 -10.59 2.09
N ASN A 111 17.04 -9.46 1.46
CA ASN A 111 17.40 -8.13 1.92
C ASN A 111 16.35 -7.11 1.50
N VAL A 112 16.16 -6.08 2.30
CA VAL A 112 15.22 -5.00 2.01
C VAL A 112 15.86 -3.98 1.06
N ALA A 113 15.10 -3.57 0.04
CA ALA A 113 15.49 -2.51 -0.90
C ALA A 113 14.68 -1.21 -0.66
N TYR A 114 15.14 -0.10 -1.20
CA TYR A 114 14.41 1.18 -1.19
C TYR A 114 13.03 1.07 -1.82
N SER A 115 12.92 0.30 -2.91
CA SER A 115 11.64 0.04 -3.60
C SER A 115 10.60 -0.65 -2.72
N ASP A 116 11.03 -1.46 -1.74
CA ASP A 116 10.10 -2.08 -0.79
C ASP A 116 9.49 -1.04 0.14
N VAL A 117 10.31 -0.12 0.62
CA VAL A 117 9.87 0.99 1.48
C VAL A 117 8.92 1.91 0.72
N ASN A 118 9.26 2.27 -0.53
CA ASN A 118 8.43 3.12 -1.38
C ASN A 118 7.06 2.50 -1.67
N ALA A 119 7.02 1.22 -1.99
CA ALA A 119 5.78 0.51 -2.26
C ALA A 119 4.81 0.49 -1.06
N LEU A 120 5.35 0.61 0.15
CA LEU A 120 4.58 0.57 1.39
C LEU A 120 4.29 1.96 1.99
N ALA A 121 4.87 3.01 1.41
CA ALA A 121 4.73 4.37 1.93
C ALA A 121 3.26 4.81 2.02
N LEU A 122 2.47 4.61 0.97
CA LEU A 122 1.05 4.99 0.95
C LEU A 122 0.23 4.29 2.03
N PRO A 123 0.13 2.94 2.05
CA PRO A 123 -0.73 2.26 3.01
C PRO A 123 -0.28 2.44 4.47
N VAL A 124 1.01 2.74 4.70
CA VAL A 124 1.55 2.95 6.04
C VAL A 124 1.40 4.39 6.51
N LEU A 125 1.61 5.40 5.66
CA LEU A 125 1.68 6.80 6.09
C LEU A 125 0.34 7.54 6.00
N ARG A 126 -0.54 7.20 5.04
CA ARG A 126 -1.76 7.96 4.76
C ARG A 126 -2.67 8.20 5.96
N HIS A 127 -2.74 7.27 6.90
CA HIS A 127 -3.60 7.33 8.09
C HIS A 127 -2.87 7.81 9.36
N ARG A 128 -1.57 8.05 9.26
CA ARG A 128 -0.72 8.46 10.38
C ARG A 128 -0.40 9.95 10.38
N MET A 129 -0.69 10.65 9.31
CA MET A 129 -0.55 12.10 9.21
C MET A 129 -1.91 12.78 9.45
N LYS A 130 -1.88 13.95 10.05
CA LYS A 130 -3.03 14.85 10.12
C LYS A 130 -2.74 16.08 9.26
N LEU A 131 -3.61 16.32 8.31
CA LEU A 131 -3.50 17.45 7.41
C LEU A 131 -3.92 18.74 8.09
N ASN A 132 -3.42 19.87 7.59
CA ASN A 132 -3.81 21.20 8.02
C ASN A 132 -4.97 21.75 7.18
N PHE A 133 -5.37 22.99 7.46
CA PHE A 133 -6.47 23.64 6.75
C PHE A 133 -6.13 23.93 5.28
N GLU A 134 -4.87 24.23 4.96
CA GLU A 134 -4.42 24.48 3.59
C GLU A 134 -4.60 23.25 2.67
N ALA A 135 -4.27 22.06 3.17
CA ALA A 135 -4.51 20.83 2.42
C ALA A 135 -5.98 20.63 2.07
N ILE A 136 -6.90 21.00 3.01
CA ILE A 136 -8.34 20.92 2.79
C ILE A 136 -8.80 21.98 1.78
N ALA A 137 -8.30 23.21 1.90
CA ALA A 137 -8.63 24.32 1.01
C ALA A 137 -8.15 24.05 -0.43
N ASP A 138 -6.92 23.56 -0.59
CA ASP A 138 -6.32 23.21 -1.87
C ASP A 138 -6.84 21.85 -2.40
N ARG A 139 -7.68 21.13 -1.63
CA ARG A 139 -8.23 19.78 -1.96
C ARG A 139 -7.15 18.76 -2.29
N VAL A 140 -6.02 18.79 -1.59
CA VAL A 140 -4.92 17.85 -1.81
C VAL A 140 -5.14 16.63 -0.91
N PRO A 141 -5.33 15.43 -1.49
CA PRO A 141 -5.52 14.20 -0.70
C PRO A 141 -4.22 13.78 -0.01
N ALA A 142 -4.36 13.06 1.12
CA ALA A 142 -3.22 12.55 1.88
C ALA A 142 -2.25 11.71 1.03
N ASP A 143 -2.77 10.95 0.07
CA ASP A 143 -1.98 10.11 -0.82
C ASP A 143 -1.03 10.92 -1.70
N ASP A 144 -1.49 12.07 -2.23
CA ASP A 144 -0.65 12.93 -3.07
C ASP A 144 0.44 13.60 -2.23
N ILE A 145 0.12 13.99 -0.99
CA ILE A 145 1.12 14.51 -0.06
C ILE A 145 2.19 13.45 0.23
N VAL A 146 1.79 12.19 0.49
CA VAL A 146 2.76 11.09 0.68
C VAL A 146 3.62 10.90 -0.57
N ARG A 147 3.05 10.93 -1.78
CA ARG A 147 3.82 10.83 -3.03
C ARG A 147 4.83 11.96 -3.17
N MET A 148 4.46 13.21 -2.86
CA MET A 148 5.36 14.36 -2.88
C MET A 148 6.52 14.16 -1.90
N ILE A 149 6.22 13.73 -0.66
CA ILE A 149 7.25 13.46 0.36
C ILE A 149 8.22 12.37 -0.11
N VAL A 150 7.70 11.25 -0.63
CA VAL A 150 8.53 10.15 -1.13
C VAL A 150 9.41 10.62 -2.28
N ALA A 151 8.85 11.34 -3.26
CA ALA A 151 9.59 11.85 -4.41
C ALA A 151 10.72 12.81 -3.99
N GLU A 152 10.49 13.66 -2.99
CA GLU A 152 11.50 14.58 -2.48
C GLU A 152 12.61 13.85 -1.71
N VAL A 153 12.25 12.93 -0.81
CA VAL A 153 13.23 12.17 -0.03
C VAL A 153 14.02 11.23 -0.93
N SER A 154 13.40 10.59 -1.91
CA SER A 154 14.09 9.71 -2.88
C SER A 154 15.18 10.45 -3.64
N LYS A 155 14.95 11.70 -4.04
CA LYS A 155 15.98 12.54 -4.70
C LYS A 155 17.18 12.80 -3.78
N ARG A 156 16.97 12.93 -2.46
CA ARG A 156 18.07 13.14 -1.50
C ARG A 156 18.97 11.91 -1.37
N PHE A 157 18.46 10.73 -1.69
CA PHE A 157 19.17 9.45 -1.61
C PHE A 157 19.60 8.92 -2.98
N ASP A 158 19.33 9.64 -4.06
CA ASP A 158 19.58 9.22 -5.44
C ASP A 158 18.93 7.87 -5.79
N VAL A 159 17.69 7.68 -5.35
CA VAL A 159 16.92 6.46 -5.59
C VAL A 159 15.62 6.76 -6.34
N ASP A 160 15.08 5.75 -7.02
CA ASP A 160 13.79 5.85 -7.69
C ASP A 160 12.66 6.04 -6.65
N GLY A 161 11.98 7.16 -6.74
CA GLY A 161 10.87 7.56 -5.88
C GLY A 161 9.50 6.99 -6.30
N THR A 162 9.47 6.00 -7.18
CA THR A 162 8.21 5.40 -7.64
C THR A 162 7.46 4.76 -6.48
N VAL A 163 6.32 5.31 -6.15
CA VAL A 163 5.37 4.71 -5.20
C VAL A 163 4.43 3.81 -5.99
N ALA A 164 4.38 2.54 -5.63
CA ALA A 164 3.45 1.62 -6.29
C ALA A 164 2.02 2.15 -6.15
N SER A 165 1.39 2.48 -7.28
CA SER A 165 -0.05 2.61 -7.34
C SER A 165 -0.63 1.24 -7.04
N VAL A 166 -1.58 1.16 -6.15
CA VAL A 166 -2.45 -0.02 -6.08
C VAL A 166 -3.36 0.12 -7.29
N ASP A 167 -2.85 -0.30 -8.46
CA ASP A 167 -3.66 -0.43 -9.63
C ASP A 167 -4.70 -1.50 -9.33
N THR A 168 -5.92 -1.07 -9.06
CA THR A 168 -7.09 -1.87 -9.35
C THR A 168 -7.06 -2.10 -10.86
N LYS A 169 -6.42 -3.19 -11.29
CA LYS A 169 -6.54 -3.66 -12.67
C LYS A 169 -8.02 -3.89 -12.88
N GLU A 170 -8.64 -2.98 -13.61
CA GLU A 170 -9.89 -3.27 -14.29
C GLU A 170 -9.66 -4.54 -15.10
N SER A 171 -10.23 -5.64 -14.64
CA SER A 171 -10.31 -6.87 -15.40
C SER A 171 -11.34 -6.65 -16.52
N THR A 172 -10.96 -5.89 -17.53
CA THR A 172 -11.63 -5.88 -18.80
C THR A 172 -11.33 -7.22 -19.48
N ALA A 173 -12.08 -8.24 -19.09
CA ALA A 173 -12.15 -9.49 -19.82
C ALA A 173 -12.89 -9.23 -21.13
N GLU A 174 -12.16 -8.79 -22.15
CA GLU A 174 -12.63 -8.86 -23.54
C GLU A 174 -12.74 -10.32 -23.98
N GLY A 175 -13.85 -10.95 -23.59
CA GLY A 175 -14.29 -12.22 -24.13
C GLY A 175 -14.96 -12.02 -25.48
N LYS A 176 -14.18 -11.81 -26.54
CA LYS A 176 -14.68 -11.95 -27.94
C LYS A 176 -15.00 -13.43 -28.21
N LYS A 177 -16.22 -13.85 -27.87
CA LYS A 177 -16.80 -15.10 -28.38
C LYS A 177 -17.55 -14.81 -29.67
N LYS A 178 -16.87 -14.93 -30.80
CA LYS A 178 -17.49 -15.08 -32.13
C LYS A 178 -18.36 -16.34 -32.13
N ARG A 179 -19.66 -16.21 -31.97
CA ARG A 179 -20.59 -17.26 -32.35
C ARG A 179 -20.96 -17.10 -33.83
N GLY A 180 -20.32 -17.90 -34.66
CA GLY A 180 -20.74 -18.10 -36.04
C GLY A 180 -22.09 -18.81 -36.07
N PHE A 181 -23.06 -18.13 -36.61
CA PHE A 181 -24.40 -18.68 -36.89
C PHE A 181 -24.32 -19.41 -38.22
N GLY A 182 -24.11 -20.72 -38.19
CA GLY A 182 -24.18 -21.55 -39.37
C GLY A 182 -25.65 -21.81 -39.76
N LYS A 183 -26.10 -21.19 -40.84
CA LYS A 183 -27.32 -21.60 -41.55
C LYS A 183 -27.07 -23.00 -42.14
N LYS A 184 -27.93 -23.97 -41.84
CA LYS A 184 -28.17 -25.14 -42.64
C LYS A 184 -29.56 -25.00 -43.26
N THR A 185 -29.58 -24.85 -44.57
CA THR A 185 -30.71 -25.15 -45.48
C THR A 185 -30.62 -26.61 -45.87
N SER A 186 -31.63 -27.34 -45.76
CA SER A 186 -32.34 -28.30 -46.57
C SER A 186 -33.20 -29.19 -45.70
#